data_3199e4a16a993baa4ee78124d3877649
#
_entry.id   3199e4a16a993baa4ee78124d3877649
#
_cell.length_a   1.000
_cell.length_b   1.000
_cell.length_c   1.000
_cell.angle_alpha   90.00
_cell.angle_beta   90.00
_cell.angle_gamma   90.00
#
_symmetry.space_group_name_H-M   'P 1'
#
loop_
_entity.id
_entity.type
_entity.pdbx_description
1 polymer ?
#
loop_
_entity_poly.entity_id
_entity_poly.type
_entity_poly.pdbx_seq_one_letter_code
_entity_poly.pdbx_strand_id
1 'polypeptide(L)'
;MKTEEKKKPITVTYVGRGGVFDTPCYMDQNGRYYFDENDGHGTLDLYTGAWKDKECGEICGEPEYPVNCPVICEQPFVRSVFEHEYRMLSRWKMDCEYFLGAGNGYEPHLYFGSVEKICDAMEETWNKLPVDEKPEWLTLEQIQEYRKAMLEKRIFRRNLCK
;
A
#
# COMPACT_ATOMS: atom_id res chain seq x y z
N MET A 1 17.90 -43.99 14.93
CA MET A 1 17.16 -42.74 15.20
C MET A 1 18.05 -41.59 14.82
N LYS A 2 17.72 -40.85 13.79
CA LYS A 2 18.41 -39.58 13.45
C LYS A 2 17.96 -38.56 14.48
N THR A 3 18.88 -38.12 15.34
CA THR A 3 18.67 -36.99 16.24
C THR A 3 18.43 -35.76 15.34
N GLU A 4 17.19 -35.25 15.26
CA GLU A 4 16.93 -33.95 14.65
C GLU A 4 17.68 -32.92 15.47
N GLU A 5 18.77 -32.39 14.93
CA GLU A 5 19.43 -31.23 15.49
C GLU A 5 18.40 -30.10 15.53
N LYS A 6 17.95 -29.70 16.71
CA LYS A 6 17.10 -28.56 16.93
C LYS A 6 17.83 -27.34 16.39
N LYS A 7 17.43 -26.89 15.22
CA LYS A 7 17.98 -25.67 14.59
C LYS A 7 17.81 -24.49 15.55
N LYS A 8 18.84 -23.69 15.71
CA LYS A 8 18.82 -22.51 16.58
C LYS A 8 17.78 -21.53 16.10
N PRO A 9 16.99 -20.92 16.99
CA PRO A 9 16.02 -19.90 16.61
C PRO A 9 16.72 -18.66 16.05
N ILE A 10 16.05 -17.99 15.11
CA ILE A 10 16.43 -16.66 14.65
C ILE A 10 15.51 -15.63 15.27
N THR A 11 16.08 -14.47 15.63
CA THR A 11 15.31 -13.31 16.09
C THR A 11 15.29 -12.31 14.96
N VAL A 12 14.10 -11.88 14.56
CA VAL A 12 13.91 -10.99 13.43
C VAL A 12 13.18 -9.71 13.84
N THR A 13 13.44 -8.64 13.09
CA THR A 13 12.78 -7.34 13.25
C THR A 13 12.21 -6.91 11.91
N TYR A 14 11.01 -6.36 11.91
CA TYR A 14 10.40 -5.76 10.72
C TYR A 14 11.22 -4.56 10.23
N VAL A 15 11.53 -4.53 8.94
CA VAL A 15 12.39 -3.49 8.34
C VAL A 15 11.77 -2.77 7.15
N GLY A 16 10.52 -3.01 6.87
CA GLY A 16 9.79 -2.38 5.77
C GLY A 16 9.24 -3.40 4.79
N ARG A 17 8.72 -2.93 3.68
CA ARG A 17 8.22 -3.76 2.58
C ARG A 17 9.22 -3.75 1.42
N GLY A 18 9.21 -4.76 0.58
CA GLY A 18 10.07 -4.81 -0.58
C GLY A 18 9.97 -6.10 -1.38
N GLY A 19 10.93 -6.27 -2.30
CA GLY A 19 10.95 -7.37 -3.23
C GLY A 19 9.95 -7.22 -4.39
N VAL A 20 9.92 -8.20 -5.26
CA VAL A 20 9.05 -8.21 -6.46
C VAL A 20 7.57 -8.13 -6.12
N PHE A 21 7.17 -8.69 -4.98
CA PHE A 21 5.76 -8.75 -4.54
C PHE A 21 5.40 -7.69 -3.49
N ASP A 22 6.33 -6.80 -3.15
CA ASP A 22 6.13 -5.77 -2.11
C ASP A 22 5.55 -6.33 -0.81
N THR A 23 6.16 -7.39 -0.29
CA THR A 23 5.75 -8.04 0.96
C THR A 23 6.50 -7.50 2.17
N PRO A 24 5.99 -7.70 3.40
CA PRO A 24 6.73 -7.35 4.61
C PRO A 24 8.06 -8.07 4.67
N CYS A 25 9.11 -7.34 5.02
CA CYS A 25 10.48 -7.85 5.11
C CYS A 25 11.00 -7.74 6.53
N TYR A 26 11.82 -8.72 6.89
CA TYR A 26 12.40 -8.85 8.21
C TYR A 26 13.92 -9.04 8.12
N MET A 27 14.64 -8.59 9.11
CA MET A 27 16.08 -8.78 9.23
C MET A 27 16.40 -9.55 10.52
N ASP A 28 17.26 -10.58 10.43
CA ASP A 28 17.69 -11.32 11.60
C ASP A 28 18.88 -10.63 12.33
N GLN A 29 19.27 -11.22 13.47
CA GLN A 29 20.39 -10.74 14.28
C GLN A 29 21.76 -10.76 13.56
N ASN A 30 21.86 -11.45 12.44
CA ASN A 30 23.07 -11.53 11.61
C ASN A 30 23.03 -10.59 10.39
N GLY A 31 21.97 -9.79 10.24
CA GLY A 31 21.80 -8.87 9.13
C GLY A 31 21.29 -9.52 7.84
N ARG A 32 20.73 -10.73 7.90
CA ARG A 32 20.10 -11.40 6.76
C ARG A 32 18.65 -10.98 6.65
N TYR A 33 18.17 -10.82 5.42
CA TYR A 33 16.81 -10.38 5.09
C TYR A 33 15.93 -11.55 4.68
N TYR A 34 14.64 -11.42 4.99
CA TYR A 34 13.61 -12.42 4.71
C TYR A 34 12.32 -11.76 4.27
N PHE A 35 11.54 -12.45 3.42
CA PHE A 35 10.18 -12.07 3.07
C PHE A 35 9.17 -12.81 3.93
N ASP A 36 8.06 -12.16 4.27
CA ASP A 36 6.90 -12.80 4.90
C ASP A 36 5.84 -13.11 3.85
N GLU A 37 5.73 -14.38 3.46
CA GLU A 37 4.76 -14.84 2.46
C GLU A 37 3.30 -14.79 2.95
N ASN A 38 3.07 -14.67 4.24
CA ASN A 38 1.74 -14.42 4.79
C ASN A 38 1.29 -12.95 4.69
N ASP A 39 2.18 -12.06 4.25
CA ASP A 39 1.88 -10.65 4.00
C ASP A 39 1.19 -9.95 5.19
N GLY A 40 1.62 -10.28 6.41
CA GLY A 40 1.05 -9.73 7.65
C GLY A 40 -0.26 -10.39 8.09
N HIS A 41 -0.66 -11.51 7.48
CA HIS A 41 -1.82 -12.29 7.89
C HIS A 41 -1.42 -13.46 8.79
N GLY A 42 -1.70 -13.36 10.08
CA GLY A 42 -1.44 -14.43 11.05
C GLY A 42 0.05 -14.58 11.42
N THR A 43 0.54 -15.82 11.48
CA THR A 43 1.93 -16.11 11.85
C THR A 43 2.89 -15.79 10.71
N LEU A 44 4.14 -15.46 11.06
CA LEU A 44 5.20 -15.23 10.08
C LEU A 44 5.51 -16.50 9.30
N ASP A 45 5.55 -16.38 7.99
CA ASP A 45 6.01 -17.41 7.05
C ASP A 45 7.20 -16.86 6.25
N LEU A 46 8.40 -16.98 6.84
CA LEU A 46 9.59 -16.35 6.32
C LEU A 46 10.26 -17.18 5.22
N TYR A 47 10.67 -16.47 4.16
CA TYR A 47 11.42 -17.00 3.04
C TYR A 47 12.73 -16.25 2.84
N THR A 48 13.74 -16.98 2.39
CA THR A 48 15.04 -16.41 1.94
C THR A 48 14.89 -15.72 0.59
N GLY A 49 15.96 -15.12 0.09
CA GLY A 49 15.99 -14.46 -1.22
C GLY A 49 15.91 -12.94 -1.17
N ALA A 50 15.69 -12.37 0.01
CA ALA A 50 15.70 -10.93 0.22
C ALA A 50 17.13 -10.41 0.43
N TRP A 51 17.42 -9.25 -0.15
CA TRP A 51 18.68 -8.54 0.06
C TRP A 51 18.44 -7.03 -0.02
N LYS A 52 19.29 -6.27 0.66
CA LYS A 52 19.20 -4.80 0.64
C LYS A 52 20.18 -4.23 -0.38
N ASP A 53 19.65 -3.43 -1.30
CA ASP A 53 20.46 -2.66 -2.22
C ASP A 53 21.19 -1.55 -1.48
N LYS A 54 22.51 -1.42 -1.72
CA LYS A 54 23.37 -0.46 -1.01
C LYS A 54 23.27 0.95 -1.58
N GLU A 55 22.84 1.09 -2.83
CA GLU A 55 22.75 2.39 -3.50
C GLU A 55 21.41 3.08 -3.20
N CYS A 56 20.30 2.38 -3.41
CA CYS A 56 18.97 2.95 -3.15
C CYS A 56 18.44 2.65 -1.73
N GLY A 57 19.02 1.67 -1.02
CA GLY A 57 18.58 1.28 0.33
C GLY A 57 17.27 0.47 0.35
N GLU A 58 16.75 0.07 -0.80
CA GLU A 58 15.54 -0.73 -0.91
C GLU A 58 15.82 -2.22 -0.71
N ILE A 59 14.79 -2.95 -0.28
CA ILE A 59 14.84 -4.41 -0.19
C ILE A 59 14.38 -4.98 -1.52
N CYS A 60 15.25 -5.79 -2.11
CA CYS A 60 15.08 -6.40 -3.43
C CYS A 60 15.03 -7.92 -3.32
N GLY A 61 14.76 -8.58 -4.42
CA GLY A 61 14.73 -10.03 -4.55
C GLY A 61 13.33 -10.60 -4.60
N GLU A 62 13.29 -11.92 -4.58
CA GLU A 62 12.05 -12.71 -4.58
C GLU A 62 12.16 -13.87 -3.59
N PRO A 63 11.06 -14.40 -3.05
CA PRO A 63 11.08 -15.53 -2.14
C PRO A 63 11.68 -16.77 -2.80
N GLU A 64 12.67 -17.39 -2.14
CA GLU A 64 13.35 -18.59 -2.66
C GLU A 64 13.03 -19.84 -1.86
N TYR A 65 13.40 -19.86 -0.57
CA TYR A 65 13.28 -21.05 0.28
C TYR A 65 12.64 -20.71 1.62
N PRO A 66 11.75 -21.57 2.16
CA PRO A 66 11.16 -21.37 3.47
C PRO A 66 12.22 -21.49 4.56
N VAL A 67 12.09 -20.67 5.59
CA VAL A 67 12.92 -20.75 6.81
C VAL A 67 12.40 -21.90 7.68
N ASN A 68 13.28 -22.87 7.96
CA ASN A 68 12.96 -24.08 8.69
C ASN A 68 13.56 -24.09 10.11
N CYS A 69 13.52 -22.96 10.81
CA CYS A 69 13.92 -22.85 12.20
C CYS A 69 12.88 -22.02 12.97
N PRO A 70 12.84 -22.11 14.30
CA PRO A 70 11.96 -21.24 15.09
C PRO A 70 12.30 -19.78 14.88
N VAL A 71 11.25 -18.94 14.72
CA VAL A 71 11.36 -17.50 14.50
C VAL A 71 10.81 -16.77 15.72
N ILE A 72 11.56 -15.80 16.23
CA ILE A 72 11.18 -14.92 17.33
C ILE A 72 11.06 -13.51 16.75
N CYS A 73 9.90 -12.89 16.93
CA CYS A 73 9.68 -11.50 16.52
C CYS A 73 8.82 -10.80 17.58
N GLU A 74 9.35 -9.76 18.21
CA GLU A 74 8.64 -9.01 19.25
C GLU A 74 7.58 -8.08 18.67
N GLN A 75 7.86 -7.49 17.51
CA GLN A 75 6.99 -6.49 16.86
C GLN A 75 6.80 -6.83 15.37
N PRO A 76 5.96 -7.83 15.06
CA PRO A 76 5.66 -8.16 13.67
C PRO A 76 4.86 -7.03 13.00
N PHE A 77 4.98 -6.94 11.68
CA PHE A 77 4.12 -6.07 10.89
C PHE A 77 2.66 -6.50 11.04
N VAL A 78 1.81 -5.54 11.29
CA VAL A 78 0.36 -5.74 11.39
C VAL A 78 -0.32 -4.90 10.31
N ARG A 79 -1.17 -5.52 9.51
CA ARG A 79 -1.96 -4.82 8.49
C ARG A 79 -2.96 -3.90 9.16
N SER A 80 -3.14 -2.71 8.59
CA SER A 80 -4.16 -1.77 9.06
C SER A 80 -5.56 -2.33 8.80
N VAL A 81 -6.46 -2.15 9.76
CA VAL A 81 -7.89 -2.44 9.59
C VAL A 81 -8.56 -1.52 8.55
N PHE A 82 -7.92 -0.41 8.20
CA PHE A 82 -8.36 0.57 7.21
C PHE A 82 -7.68 0.43 5.84
N GLU A 83 -7.05 -0.70 5.57
CA GLU A 83 -6.32 -0.91 4.32
C GLU A 83 -7.22 -0.82 3.09
N HIS A 84 -8.45 -1.29 3.20
CA HIS A 84 -9.43 -1.17 2.12
C HIS A 84 -9.74 0.31 1.82
N GLU A 85 -9.97 1.11 2.85
CA GLU A 85 -10.24 2.54 2.74
C GLU A 85 -9.07 3.29 2.11
N TYR A 86 -7.84 3.02 2.52
CA TYR A 86 -6.64 3.60 1.91
C TYR A 86 -6.51 3.22 0.43
N ARG A 87 -6.77 1.98 0.10
CA ARG A 87 -6.73 1.50 -1.29
C ARG A 87 -7.76 2.21 -2.16
N MET A 88 -8.97 2.35 -1.65
CA MET A 88 -10.04 3.04 -2.39
C MET A 88 -9.75 4.54 -2.54
N LEU A 89 -9.30 5.22 -1.50
CA LEU A 89 -8.90 6.63 -1.57
C LEU A 89 -7.76 6.85 -2.57
N SER A 90 -6.76 5.98 -2.57
CA SER A 90 -5.65 6.03 -3.54
C SER A 90 -6.16 5.86 -4.97
N ARG A 91 -7.04 4.88 -5.20
CA ARG A 91 -7.64 4.63 -6.51
C ARG A 91 -8.42 5.84 -7.01
N TRP A 92 -9.29 6.39 -6.18
CA TRP A 92 -10.11 7.55 -6.55
C TRP A 92 -9.28 8.81 -6.75
N LYS A 93 -8.24 9.01 -5.96
CA LYS A 93 -7.26 10.09 -6.18
C LYS A 93 -6.62 10.00 -7.56
N MET A 94 -6.16 8.82 -7.95
CA MET A 94 -5.61 8.57 -9.28
C MET A 94 -6.63 8.85 -10.39
N ASP A 95 -7.87 8.48 -10.21
CA ASP A 95 -8.95 8.76 -11.16
C ASP A 95 -9.19 10.27 -11.30
N CYS A 96 -9.17 11.03 -10.21
CA CYS A 96 -9.28 12.49 -10.24
C CYS A 96 -8.11 13.13 -11.01
N GLU A 97 -6.89 12.69 -10.74
CA GLU A 97 -5.69 13.18 -11.42
C GLU A 97 -5.72 12.85 -12.92
N TYR A 98 -6.14 11.64 -13.28
CA TYR A 98 -6.33 11.25 -14.68
C TYR A 98 -7.38 12.12 -15.38
N PHE A 99 -8.54 12.35 -14.75
CA PHE A 99 -9.60 13.20 -15.28
C PHE A 99 -9.12 14.63 -15.55
N LEU A 100 -8.34 15.19 -14.62
CA LEU A 100 -7.77 16.54 -14.77
C LEU A 100 -6.64 16.60 -15.80
N GLY A 101 -5.93 15.51 -16.00
CA GLY A 101 -4.82 15.38 -16.95
C GLY A 101 -5.24 14.71 -18.26
N ALA A 102 -4.69 13.53 -18.52
CA ALA A 102 -4.84 12.77 -19.76
C ALA A 102 -6.29 12.40 -20.10
N GLY A 103 -7.16 12.22 -19.10
CA GLY A 103 -8.59 11.94 -19.29
C GLY A 103 -9.40 13.14 -19.79
N ASN A 104 -8.82 14.33 -19.76
CA ASN A 104 -9.34 15.57 -20.32
C ASN A 104 -10.83 15.84 -20.01
N GLY A 105 -11.25 15.62 -18.77
CA GLY A 105 -12.60 15.89 -18.29
C GLY A 105 -13.68 14.93 -18.79
N TYR A 106 -13.30 13.73 -19.24
CA TYR A 106 -14.24 12.70 -19.67
C TYR A 106 -14.81 11.93 -18.48
N GLU A 107 -15.97 12.34 -18.02
CA GLU A 107 -16.62 11.87 -16.80
C GLU A 107 -16.95 10.36 -16.77
N PRO A 108 -17.36 9.71 -17.89
CA PRO A 108 -17.65 8.27 -17.88
C PRO A 108 -16.48 7.36 -17.53
N HIS A 109 -15.23 7.83 -17.60
CA HIS A 109 -14.06 7.06 -17.19
C HIS A 109 -13.82 7.07 -15.67
N LEU A 110 -14.48 7.94 -14.92
CA LEU A 110 -14.41 7.94 -13.47
C LEU A 110 -15.03 6.67 -12.88
N TYR A 111 -14.52 6.24 -11.74
CA TYR A 111 -14.97 5.02 -11.04
C TYR A 111 -16.50 4.94 -10.88
N PHE A 112 -17.16 6.06 -10.58
CA PHE A 112 -18.62 6.13 -10.46
C PHE A 112 -19.29 6.80 -11.67
N GLY A 113 -18.54 7.15 -12.71
CA GLY A 113 -19.06 7.87 -13.87
C GLY A 113 -19.58 9.29 -13.57
N SER A 114 -19.21 9.85 -12.43
CA SER A 114 -19.69 11.17 -11.97
C SER A 114 -18.68 11.84 -11.05
N VAL A 115 -18.39 13.11 -11.29
CA VAL A 115 -17.52 13.93 -10.45
C VAL A 115 -18.06 14.03 -9.02
N GLU A 116 -19.36 14.28 -8.89
CA GLU A 116 -20.01 14.40 -7.57
C GLU A 116 -19.87 13.12 -6.78
N LYS A 117 -20.18 11.98 -7.39
CA LYS A 117 -20.16 10.68 -6.70
C LYS A 117 -18.76 10.27 -6.23
N ILE A 118 -17.72 10.48 -7.05
CA ILE A 118 -16.37 10.13 -6.65
C ILE A 118 -15.86 11.03 -5.53
N CYS A 119 -16.14 12.32 -5.58
CA CYS A 119 -15.75 13.26 -4.53
C CYS A 119 -16.53 13.02 -3.23
N ASP A 120 -17.82 12.72 -3.31
CA ASP A 120 -18.63 12.35 -2.13
C ASP A 120 -18.10 11.07 -1.47
N ALA A 121 -17.76 10.05 -2.26
CA ALA A 121 -17.18 8.82 -1.77
C ALA A 121 -15.81 9.05 -1.10
N MET A 122 -14.96 9.91 -1.65
CA MET A 122 -13.68 10.28 -1.06
C MET A 122 -13.86 11.00 0.27
N GLU A 123 -14.73 12.00 0.34
CA GLU A 123 -15.00 12.73 1.58
C GLU A 123 -15.59 11.82 2.65
N GLU A 124 -16.56 11.00 2.31
CA GLU A 124 -17.19 10.06 3.24
C GLU A 124 -16.17 9.06 3.80
N THR A 125 -15.38 8.45 2.95
CA THR A 125 -14.36 7.46 3.34
C THR A 125 -13.27 8.11 4.17
N TRP A 126 -12.80 9.30 3.78
CA TRP A 126 -11.80 10.05 4.53
C TRP A 126 -12.29 10.43 5.94
N ASN A 127 -13.56 10.87 6.05
CA ASN A 127 -14.17 11.23 7.34
C ASN A 127 -14.39 10.05 8.27
N LYS A 128 -14.58 8.82 7.74
CA LYS A 128 -14.69 7.59 8.54
C LYS A 128 -13.39 7.20 9.21
N LEU A 129 -12.24 7.58 8.66
CA LEU A 129 -10.94 7.28 9.25
C LEU A 129 -10.76 8.06 10.56
N PRO A 130 -10.23 7.43 11.64
CA PRO A 130 -9.84 8.14 12.86
C PRO A 130 -8.81 9.23 12.57
N VAL A 131 -8.69 10.21 13.48
CA VAL A 131 -7.79 11.37 13.30
C VAL A 131 -6.33 10.94 13.11
N ASP A 132 -5.87 9.97 13.88
CA ASP A 132 -4.52 9.39 13.85
C ASP A 132 -4.29 8.42 12.68
N GLU A 133 -5.36 8.03 11.97
CA GLU A 133 -5.32 7.16 10.80
C GLU A 133 -5.60 7.92 9.48
N LYS A 134 -5.67 9.24 9.51
CA LYS A 134 -5.80 10.04 8.29
C LYS A 134 -4.55 9.91 7.43
N PRO A 135 -4.68 9.67 6.11
CA PRO A 135 -3.51 9.54 5.24
C PRO A 135 -2.79 10.89 5.10
N GLU A 136 -1.46 10.88 5.21
CA GLU A 136 -0.62 12.06 4.98
C GLU A 136 -0.61 12.51 3.51
N TRP A 137 -0.84 11.56 2.60
CA TRP A 137 -0.80 11.78 1.15
C TRP A 137 -2.12 12.30 0.55
N LEU A 138 -3.18 12.46 1.37
CA LEU A 138 -4.47 13.01 0.94
C LEU A 138 -5.15 13.73 2.10
N THR A 139 -5.41 15.03 1.92
CA THR A 139 -6.14 15.86 2.88
C THR A 139 -7.58 16.13 2.42
N LEU A 140 -8.43 16.53 3.34
CA LEU A 140 -9.81 16.93 3.00
C LEU A 140 -9.82 18.14 2.06
N GLU A 141 -8.92 19.08 2.27
CA GLU A 141 -8.76 20.26 1.42
C GLU A 141 -8.40 19.87 -0.01
N GLN A 142 -7.52 18.89 -0.19
CA GLN A 142 -7.17 18.37 -1.52
C GLN A 142 -8.37 17.71 -2.21
N ILE A 143 -9.21 16.98 -1.47
CA ILE A 143 -10.45 16.40 -2.03
C ILE A 143 -11.38 17.51 -2.52
N GLN A 144 -11.52 18.58 -1.75
CA GLN A 144 -12.34 19.74 -2.14
C GLN A 144 -11.77 20.48 -3.35
N GLU A 145 -10.44 20.61 -3.43
CA GLU A 145 -9.76 21.17 -4.60
C GLU A 145 -9.97 20.31 -5.86
N TYR A 146 -9.91 18.99 -5.76
CA TYR A 146 -10.27 18.08 -6.85
C TYR A 146 -11.71 18.31 -7.31
N ARG A 147 -12.66 18.37 -6.38
CA ARG A 147 -14.07 18.64 -6.72
C ARG A 147 -14.22 19.93 -7.53
N LYS A 148 -13.65 21.00 -7.06
CA LYS A 148 -13.70 22.30 -7.73
C LYS A 148 -13.09 22.24 -9.13
N ALA A 149 -11.86 21.78 -9.24
CA ALA A 149 -11.13 21.70 -10.50
C ALA A 149 -11.83 20.78 -11.52
N MET A 150 -12.37 19.65 -11.07
CA MET A 150 -13.05 18.69 -11.94
C MET A 150 -14.38 19.22 -12.45
N LEU A 151 -15.16 19.93 -11.62
CA LEU A 151 -16.40 20.60 -12.05
C LEU A 151 -16.13 21.70 -13.07
N GLU A 152 -15.10 22.51 -12.89
CA GLU A 152 -14.66 23.53 -13.84
C GLU A 152 -14.22 22.90 -15.18
N LYS A 153 -13.43 21.83 -15.13
CA LYS A 153 -12.97 21.09 -16.31
C LYS A 153 -14.13 20.49 -17.10
N ARG A 154 -15.11 19.92 -16.41
CA ARG A 154 -16.32 19.35 -17.02
C ARG A 154 -17.13 20.41 -17.77
N ILE A 155 -17.33 21.60 -17.20
CA ILE A 155 -18.02 22.71 -17.82
C ILE A 155 -17.29 23.16 -19.09
N PHE A 156 -15.97 23.33 -19.01
CA PHE A 156 -15.14 23.70 -20.14
C PHE A 156 -15.29 22.72 -21.30
N ARG A 157 -15.19 21.41 -21.03
CA ARG A 157 -15.37 20.38 -22.05
C ARG A 157 -16.76 20.42 -22.73
N ARG A 158 -17.82 20.56 -21.93
CA ARG A 158 -19.20 20.64 -22.47
C ARG A 158 -19.38 21.83 -23.40
N ASN A 159 -18.70 22.93 -23.17
CA ASN A 159 -18.76 24.12 -24.01
C ASN A 159 -17.96 23.98 -25.32
N LEU A 160 -16.90 23.16 -25.34
CA LEU A 160 -16.14 22.86 -26.56
C LEU A 160 -16.86 21.91 -27.51
N CYS A 161 -17.80 21.11 -27.03
CA CYS A 161 -18.57 20.15 -27.82
C CYS A 161 -19.87 20.68 -28.36
N LYS A 162 -20.15 21.97 -28.19
CA LYS A 162 -21.24 22.71 -28.83
C LYS A 162 -20.73 23.50 -30.03
#